data_377b44eb5552b0caa954b274f0133fcf
#
_entry.id   377b44eb5552b0caa954b274f0133fcf
#
_cell.length_a   1.000
_cell.length_b   1.000
_cell.length_c   1.000
_cell.angle_alpha   90.00
_cell.angle_beta   90.00
_cell.angle_gamma   90.00
#
_symmetry.space_group_name_H-M   'P 1'
#
loop_
_entity.id
_entity.type
_entity.pdbx_description
1 polymer ?
#
loop_
_entity_poly.entity_id
_entity_poly.type
_entity_poly.pdbx_seq_one_letter_code
_entity_poly.pdbx_strand_id
1 'polypeptide(L)'
;FIVSLSTVILPELSTDAKSGNWENFNKNLVFGIKVTAMISIPATVFTLLMRNEIVALLFKFGKFDDESVRLTSYALMFHISGLFFIAVTRILFPAFFAQEDTVSPTIAGIVSVIVNIVAAYLLVGSMKGGGIAFASTISAFVSTVILVFMLRRGGKINMKAVLTSFLYALKFLLISICCGVQLYFTKDFVYGA
;
A
#
# COMPACT_ATOMS: atom_id res chain seq x y z
N PHE A 1 -1.21 -3.45 11.78
CA PHE A 1 -0.20 -2.43 12.12
C PHE A 1 -0.51 -1.06 11.47
N ILE A 2 -0.71 -0.98 10.15
CA ILE A 2 -0.95 0.31 9.46
C ILE A 2 -2.23 0.99 9.95
N VAL A 3 -3.30 0.23 10.20
CA VAL A 3 -4.54 0.76 10.79
C VAL A 3 -4.27 1.31 12.20
N SER A 4 -3.52 0.58 13.02
CA SER A 4 -3.14 1.06 14.37
C SER A 4 -2.28 2.33 14.30
N LEU A 5 -1.36 2.41 13.33
CA LEU A 5 -0.56 3.62 13.11
C LEU A 5 -1.46 4.82 12.72
N SER A 6 -2.44 4.62 11.85
CA SER A 6 -3.36 5.68 11.44
C SER A 6 -4.23 6.18 12.59
N THR A 7 -4.65 5.31 13.50
CA THR A 7 -5.44 5.70 14.68
C THR A 7 -4.62 6.47 15.72
N VAL A 8 -3.33 6.21 15.81
CA VAL A 8 -2.41 6.95 16.71
C VAL A 8 -2.05 8.31 16.13
N ILE A 9 -1.82 8.39 14.82
CA ILE A 9 -1.43 9.65 14.15
C ILE A 9 -2.61 10.64 14.05
N LEU A 10 -3.85 10.17 13.93
CA LEU A 10 -5.01 11.05 13.75
C LEU A 10 -5.18 12.10 14.87
N PRO A 11 -5.11 11.76 16.17
CA PRO A 11 -5.22 12.76 17.25
C PRO A 11 -4.12 13.81 17.19
N GLU A 12 -2.88 13.42 16.90
CA GLU A 12 -1.75 14.35 16.77
C GLU A 12 -1.96 15.31 15.60
N LEU A 13 -2.30 14.81 14.43
CA LEU A 13 -2.62 15.62 13.25
C LEU A 13 -3.80 16.57 13.52
N SER A 14 -4.83 16.11 14.23
CA SER A 14 -5.99 16.94 14.59
C SER A 14 -5.64 18.06 15.54
N THR A 15 -4.78 17.80 16.53
CA THR A 15 -4.28 18.81 17.47
C THR A 15 -3.41 19.86 16.76
N ASP A 16 -2.49 19.41 15.90
CA ASP A 16 -1.62 20.27 15.10
C ASP A 16 -2.42 21.15 14.12
N ALA A 17 -3.43 20.58 13.46
CA ALA A 17 -4.30 21.31 12.55
C ALA A 17 -5.12 22.40 13.27
N LYS A 18 -5.71 22.06 14.42
CA LYS A 18 -6.50 23.01 15.25
C LYS A 18 -5.67 24.14 15.83
N SER A 19 -4.44 23.85 16.25
CA SER A 19 -3.50 24.86 16.76
C SER A 19 -2.82 25.68 15.66
N GLY A 20 -3.03 25.34 14.39
CA GLY A 20 -2.36 25.98 13.25
C GLY A 20 -0.87 25.63 13.13
N ASN A 21 -0.40 24.60 13.84
CA ASN A 21 0.99 24.17 13.82
C ASN A 21 1.28 23.27 12.60
N TRP A 22 1.29 23.88 11.42
CA TRP A 22 1.51 23.17 10.15
C TRP A 22 2.90 22.54 10.02
N GLU A 23 3.88 23.03 10.78
CA GLU A 23 5.22 22.43 10.79
C GLU A 23 5.19 21.05 11.45
N ASN A 24 4.60 20.91 12.62
CA ASN A 24 4.45 19.63 13.30
C ASN A 24 3.51 18.69 12.53
N PHE A 25 2.41 19.22 11.99
CA PHE A 25 1.51 18.46 11.11
C PHE A 25 2.28 17.81 9.96
N ASN A 26 3.12 18.57 9.27
CA ASN A 26 3.93 18.05 8.17
C ASN A 26 4.95 17.00 8.63
N LYS A 27 5.59 17.21 9.80
CA LYS A 27 6.52 16.23 10.38
C LYS A 27 5.83 14.91 10.68
N ASN A 28 4.66 14.94 11.32
CA ASN A 28 3.87 13.77 11.69
C ASN A 28 3.34 13.04 10.45
N LEU A 29 2.85 13.76 9.45
CA LEU A 29 2.40 13.19 8.19
C LEU A 29 3.55 12.48 7.44
N VAL A 30 4.69 13.14 7.29
CA VAL A 30 5.90 12.60 6.66
C VAL A 30 6.42 11.38 7.41
N PHE A 31 6.42 11.43 8.74
CA PHE A 31 6.78 10.30 9.59
C PHE A 31 5.86 9.10 9.34
N GLY A 32 4.54 9.31 9.33
CA GLY A 32 3.56 8.27 9.04
C GLY A 32 3.78 7.60 7.69
N ILE A 33 4.03 8.39 6.63
CA ILE A 33 4.32 7.86 5.28
C ILE A 33 5.63 7.06 5.27
N LYS A 34 6.69 7.54 5.94
CA LYS A 34 7.98 6.84 6.01
C LYS A 34 7.89 5.51 6.75
N VAL A 35 7.22 5.48 7.91
CA VAL A 35 7.01 4.25 8.69
C VAL A 35 6.17 3.26 7.88
N THR A 36 5.14 3.74 7.21
CA THR A 36 4.33 2.92 6.30
C THR A 36 5.18 2.29 5.20
N ALA A 37 6.06 3.06 4.55
CA ALA A 37 6.97 2.55 3.53
C ALA A 37 7.95 1.50 4.11
N MET A 38 8.54 1.79 5.28
CA MET A 38 9.48 0.90 5.96
C MET A 38 8.90 -0.49 6.26
N ILE A 39 7.60 -0.57 6.51
CA ILE A 39 6.93 -1.84 6.85
C ILE A 39 6.30 -2.49 5.62
N SER A 40 5.56 -1.72 4.81
CA SER A 40 4.82 -2.30 3.68
C SER A 40 5.72 -2.81 2.56
N ILE A 41 6.85 -2.14 2.31
CA ILE A 41 7.74 -2.52 1.19
C ILE A 41 8.47 -3.84 1.46
N PRO A 42 9.15 -4.05 2.62
CA PRO A 42 9.73 -5.36 2.93
C PRO A 42 8.68 -6.47 2.99
N ALA A 43 7.50 -6.19 3.56
CA ALA A 43 6.39 -7.14 3.59
C ALA A 43 5.93 -7.53 2.18
N THR A 44 5.85 -6.55 1.26
CA THR A 44 5.53 -6.81 -0.15
C THR A 44 6.56 -7.71 -0.80
N VAL A 45 7.85 -7.39 -0.69
CA VAL A 45 8.94 -8.18 -1.29
C VAL A 45 8.96 -9.60 -0.72
N PHE A 46 8.88 -9.74 0.61
CA PHE A 46 8.82 -11.05 1.26
C PHE A 46 7.63 -11.88 0.76
N THR A 47 6.43 -11.28 0.74
CA THR A 47 5.22 -11.99 0.30
C THR A 47 5.30 -12.35 -1.19
N LEU A 48 5.87 -11.51 -2.05
CA LEU A 48 6.07 -11.81 -3.47
C LEU A 48 6.98 -13.03 -3.67
N LEU A 49 8.06 -13.14 -2.89
CA LEU A 49 9.01 -14.25 -2.98
C LEU A 49 8.42 -15.56 -2.43
N MET A 50 7.67 -15.47 -1.34
CA MET A 50 7.15 -16.62 -0.60
C MET A 50 5.65 -16.87 -0.86
N ARG A 51 5.07 -16.28 -1.91
CA ARG A 51 3.62 -16.34 -2.17
C ARG A 51 3.07 -17.76 -2.26
N ASN A 52 3.78 -18.67 -2.92
CA ASN A 52 3.33 -20.04 -3.09
C ASN A 52 3.35 -20.80 -1.76
N GLU A 53 4.41 -20.62 -1.00
CA GLU A 53 4.60 -21.24 0.32
C GLU A 53 3.59 -20.70 1.32
N ILE A 54 3.37 -19.39 1.33
CA ILE A 54 2.38 -18.74 2.21
C ILE A 54 0.97 -19.26 1.89
N VAL A 55 0.59 -19.30 0.61
CA VAL A 55 -0.73 -19.78 0.20
C VAL A 55 -0.87 -21.27 0.49
N ALA A 56 0.16 -22.08 0.21
CA ALA A 56 0.14 -23.51 0.49
C ALA A 56 0.03 -23.77 2.01
N LEU A 57 0.82 -23.07 2.82
CA LEU A 57 0.79 -23.21 4.27
C LEU A 57 -0.57 -22.88 4.89
N LEU A 58 -1.24 -21.84 4.35
CA LEU A 58 -2.49 -21.35 4.92
C LEU A 58 -3.74 -22.06 4.37
N PHE A 59 -3.70 -22.53 3.13
CA PHE A 59 -4.92 -22.96 2.43
C PHE A 59 -4.85 -24.36 1.83
N LYS A 60 -3.68 -25.01 1.71
CA LYS A 60 -3.54 -26.33 1.08
C LYS A 60 -4.06 -27.44 1.99
N PHE A 61 -5.41 -27.46 2.19
CA PHE A 61 -6.10 -28.49 2.98
C PHE A 61 -7.33 -28.99 2.22
N GLY A 62 -7.64 -30.26 2.39
CA GLY A 62 -8.84 -30.87 1.83
C GLY A 62 -8.89 -30.82 0.30
N LYS A 63 -9.83 -30.09 -0.29
CA LYS A 63 -10.01 -29.96 -1.74
C LYS A 63 -9.17 -28.86 -2.39
N PHE A 64 -8.36 -28.12 -1.62
CA PHE A 64 -7.53 -27.05 -2.15
C PHE A 64 -6.22 -27.65 -2.67
N ASP A 65 -6.19 -27.93 -3.97
CA ASP A 65 -5.09 -28.60 -4.67
C ASP A 65 -3.96 -27.64 -5.11
N ASP A 66 -2.94 -28.17 -5.77
CA ASP A 66 -1.81 -27.37 -6.24
C ASP A 66 -2.20 -26.34 -7.31
N GLU A 67 -3.23 -26.62 -8.12
CA GLU A 67 -3.77 -25.66 -9.06
C GLU A 67 -4.45 -24.47 -8.35
N SER A 68 -5.19 -24.76 -7.31
CA SER A 68 -5.80 -23.74 -6.43
C SER A 68 -4.72 -22.87 -5.76
N VAL A 69 -3.63 -23.48 -5.28
CA VAL A 69 -2.46 -22.74 -4.76
C VAL A 69 -1.89 -21.81 -5.81
N ARG A 70 -1.66 -22.30 -7.02
CA ARG A 70 -1.09 -21.54 -8.14
C ARG A 70 -1.96 -20.34 -8.51
N LEU A 71 -3.27 -20.53 -8.66
CA LEU A 71 -4.20 -19.46 -9.01
C LEU A 71 -4.32 -18.39 -7.91
N THR A 72 -4.35 -18.82 -6.66
CA THR A 72 -4.43 -17.91 -5.50
C THR A 72 -3.12 -17.12 -5.34
N SER A 73 -1.97 -17.78 -5.49
CA SER A 73 -0.66 -17.13 -5.43
C SER A 73 -0.48 -16.11 -6.56
N TYR A 74 -1.03 -16.40 -7.75
CA TYR A 74 -1.05 -15.47 -8.87
C TYR A 74 -1.87 -14.21 -8.55
N ALA A 75 -3.07 -14.36 -8.00
CA ALA A 75 -3.87 -13.22 -7.55
C ALA A 75 -3.20 -12.44 -6.41
N LEU A 76 -2.60 -13.15 -5.44
CA LEU A 76 -1.85 -12.54 -4.33
C LEU A 76 -0.69 -11.67 -4.83
N MET A 77 0.04 -12.11 -5.85
CA MET A 77 1.14 -11.36 -6.45
C MET A 77 0.70 -9.96 -6.89
N PHE A 78 -0.42 -9.87 -7.60
CA PHE A 78 -0.93 -8.58 -8.06
C PHE A 78 -1.49 -7.72 -6.94
N HIS A 79 -2.20 -8.32 -5.99
CA HIS A 79 -2.77 -7.56 -4.87
C HIS A 79 -1.70 -7.00 -3.95
N ILE A 80 -0.70 -7.81 -3.60
CA ILE A 80 0.36 -7.40 -2.66
C ILE A 80 1.27 -6.32 -3.25
N SER A 81 1.42 -6.26 -4.58
CA SER A 81 2.20 -5.21 -5.24
C SER A 81 1.60 -3.81 -5.03
N GLY A 82 0.31 -3.72 -4.73
CA GLY A 82 -0.39 -2.48 -4.36
C GLY A 82 -0.36 -2.13 -2.88
N LEU A 83 0.19 -3.00 -2.02
CA LEU A 83 0.13 -2.84 -0.57
C LEU A 83 0.64 -1.47 -0.09
N PHE A 84 1.75 -0.99 -0.67
CA PHE A 84 2.29 0.33 -0.31
C PHE A 84 1.29 1.46 -0.56
N PHE A 85 0.61 1.50 -1.71
CA PHE A 85 -0.36 2.53 -2.03
C PHE A 85 -1.60 2.43 -1.13
N ILE A 86 -2.10 1.21 -0.89
CA ILE A 86 -3.19 0.94 0.06
C ILE A 86 -2.81 1.45 1.46
N ALA A 87 -1.59 1.20 1.88
CA ALA A 87 -1.07 1.61 3.17
C ALA A 87 -0.94 3.15 3.29
N VAL A 88 -0.45 3.82 2.24
CA VAL A 88 -0.32 5.28 2.20
C VAL A 88 -1.69 5.95 2.26
N THR A 89 -2.72 5.45 1.58
CA THR A 89 -4.07 6.02 1.68
C THR A 89 -4.61 5.98 3.11
N ARG A 90 -4.24 4.94 3.91
CA ARG A 90 -4.62 4.84 5.33
C ARG A 90 -4.00 5.93 6.21
N ILE A 91 -2.91 6.55 5.78
CA ILE A 91 -2.29 7.69 6.46
C ILE A 91 -2.83 9.02 5.92
N LEU A 92 -3.11 9.08 4.61
CA LEU A 92 -3.61 10.31 3.99
C LEU A 92 -5.05 10.63 4.42
N PHE A 93 -5.95 9.64 4.57
CA PHE A 93 -7.32 9.89 5.03
C PHE A 93 -7.37 10.61 6.38
N PRO A 94 -6.70 10.15 7.45
CA PRO A 94 -6.60 10.90 8.70
C PRO A 94 -6.08 12.34 8.52
N ALA A 95 -5.14 12.56 7.62
CA ALA A 95 -4.59 13.90 7.38
C ALA A 95 -5.64 14.87 6.80
N PHE A 96 -6.58 14.40 5.98
CA PHE A 96 -7.72 15.20 5.53
C PHE A 96 -8.77 15.38 6.64
N PHE A 97 -9.11 14.32 7.36
CA PHE A 97 -10.08 14.40 8.47
C PHE A 97 -9.60 15.34 9.58
N ALA A 98 -8.30 15.37 9.87
CA ALA A 98 -7.70 16.31 10.80
C ALA A 98 -7.86 17.79 10.37
N GLN A 99 -8.02 18.04 9.07
CA GLN A 99 -8.28 19.35 8.49
C GLN A 99 -9.79 19.63 8.30
N GLU A 100 -10.66 18.76 8.84
CA GLU A 100 -12.11 18.81 8.67
C GLU A 100 -12.57 18.67 7.20
N ASP A 101 -11.69 18.20 6.32
CA ASP A 101 -11.98 17.92 4.93
C ASP A 101 -12.40 16.44 4.76
N THR A 102 -13.70 16.22 4.66
CA THR A 102 -14.28 14.91 4.36
C THR A 102 -14.60 14.72 2.88
N VAL A 103 -14.61 15.80 2.12
CA VAL A 103 -15.00 15.81 0.70
C VAL A 103 -13.88 15.21 -0.16
N SER A 104 -12.64 15.64 0.06
CA SER A 104 -11.50 15.17 -0.72
C SER A 104 -11.28 13.65 -0.63
N PRO A 105 -11.28 13.02 0.57
CA PRO A 105 -11.23 11.56 0.70
C PRO A 105 -12.41 10.85 0.05
N THR A 106 -13.62 11.42 0.15
CA THR A 106 -14.82 10.85 -0.47
C THR A 106 -14.72 10.82 -1.99
N ILE A 107 -14.29 11.93 -2.62
CA ILE A 107 -14.07 12.00 -4.07
C ILE A 107 -13.00 10.97 -4.49
N ALA A 108 -11.87 10.92 -3.80
CA ALA A 108 -10.82 9.96 -4.09
C ALA A 108 -11.32 8.50 -3.97
N GLY A 109 -12.16 8.22 -2.97
CA GLY A 109 -12.80 6.92 -2.77
C GLY A 109 -13.74 6.55 -3.92
N ILE A 110 -14.64 7.46 -4.32
CA ILE A 110 -15.57 7.23 -5.45
C ILE A 110 -14.81 6.96 -6.74
N VAL A 111 -13.81 7.80 -7.06
CA VAL A 111 -12.98 7.61 -8.26
C VAL A 111 -12.25 6.28 -8.21
N SER A 112 -11.69 5.91 -7.03
CA SER A 112 -11.02 4.63 -6.82
C SER A 112 -11.93 3.44 -7.11
N VAL A 113 -13.18 3.48 -6.66
CA VAL A 113 -14.17 2.41 -6.92
C VAL A 113 -14.48 2.31 -8.41
N ILE A 114 -14.71 3.45 -9.09
CA ILE A 114 -14.97 3.46 -10.54
C ILE A 114 -13.78 2.88 -11.30
N VAL A 115 -12.56 3.31 -10.98
CA VAL A 115 -11.33 2.80 -11.59
C VAL A 115 -11.18 1.30 -11.35
N ASN A 116 -11.47 0.83 -10.13
CA ASN A 116 -11.41 -0.59 -9.79
C ASN A 116 -12.38 -1.41 -10.65
N ILE A 117 -13.64 -0.98 -10.76
CA ILE A 117 -14.66 -1.67 -11.57
C ILE A 117 -14.25 -1.74 -13.04
N VAL A 118 -13.82 -0.59 -13.60
CA VAL A 118 -13.42 -0.53 -15.03
C VAL A 118 -12.19 -1.39 -15.27
N ALA A 119 -11.16 -1.27 -14.44
CA ALA A 119 -9.95 -2.06 -14.56
C ALA A 119 -10.22 -3.57 -14.38
N ALA A 120 -11.06 -3.96 -13.42
CA ALA A 120 -11.45 -5.35 -13.20
C ALA A 120 -12.18 -5.91 -14.44
N TYR A 121 -13.13 -5.16 -15.00
CA TYR A 121 -13.86 -5.55 -16.20
C TYR A 121 -12.93 -5.76 -17.40
N LEU A 122 -11.96 -4.89 -17.61
CA LEU A 122 -11.00 -4.98 -18.71
C LEU A 122 -10.00 -6.13 -18.53
N LEU A 123 -9.58 -6.41 -17.30
CA LEU A 123 -8.51 -7.36 -17.01
C LEU A 123 -8.99 -8.78 -16.69
N VAL A 124 -10.25 -8.96 -16.28
CA VAL A 124 -10.76 -10.27 -15.89
C VAL A 124 -10.75 -11.29 -17.07
N GLY A 125 -11.00 -10.83 -18.29
CA GLY A 125 -11.00 -11.68 -19.47
C GLY A 125 -9.62 -12.30 -19.77
N SER A 126 -8.54 -11.55 -19.58
CA SER A 126 -7.17 -11.99 -19.87
C SER A 126 -6.46 -12.61 -18.67
N MET A 127 -6.67 -12.08 -17.45
CA MET A 127 -5.91 -12.43 -16.25
C MET A 127 -6.74 -13.17 -15.20
N LYS A 128 -8.03 -13.42 -15.44
CA LYS A 128 -8.96 -14.07 -14.50
C LYS A 128 -8.90 -13.42 -13.11
N GLY A 129 -8.73 -14.20 -12.03
CA GLY A 129 -8.62 -13.69 -10.67
C GLY A 129 -7.44 -12.74 -10.43
N GLY A 130 -6.33 -12.89 -11.16
CA GLY A 130 -5.21 -11.94 -11.13
C GLY A 130 -5.59 -10.56 -11.63
N GLY A 131 -6.47 -10.46 -12.63
CA GLY A 131 -6.95 -9.19 -13.16
C GLY A 131 -7.76 -8.38 -12.15
N ILE A 132 -8.61 -9.03 -11.37
CA ILE A 132 -9.38 -8.39 -10.29
C ILE A 132 -8.43 -7.88 -9.19
N ALA A 133 -7.44 -8.69 -8.83
CA ALA A 133 -6.43 -8.30 -7.84
C ALA A 133 -5.58 -7.11 -8.34
N PHE A 134 -5.20 -7.09 -9.61
CA PHE A 134 -4.45 -6.00 -10.21
C PHE A 134 -5.26 -4.71 -10.33
N ALA A 135 -6.56 -4.82 -10.62
CA ALA A 135 -7.47 -3.67 -10.61
C ALA A 135 -7.48 -2.96 -9.25
N SER A 136 -7.43 -3.71 -8.13
CA SER A 136 -7.32 -3.15 -6.78
C SER A 136 -6.01 -2.39 -6.57
N THR A 137 -4.91 -2.88 -7.13
CA THR A 137 -3.62 -2.17 -7.10
C THR A 137 -3.65 -0.86 -7.89
N ILE A 138 -4.22 -0.90 -9.10
CA ILE A 138 -4.38 0.29 -9.94
C ILE A 138 -5.25 1.33 -9.24
N SER A 139 -6.38 0.93 -8.68
CA SER A 139 -7.30 1.84 -7.99
C SER A 139 -6.67 2.48 -6.74
N ALA A 140 -5.88 1.71 -5.97
CA ALA A 140 -5.15 2.23 -4.82
C ALA A 140 -4.06 3.24 -5.23
N PHE A 141 -3.35 2.98 -6.32
CA PHE A 141 -2.40 3.93 -6.90
C PHE A 141 -3.09 5.24 -7.32
N VAL A 142 -4.18 5.16 -8.08
CA VAL A 142 -4.95 6.32 -8.52
C VAL A 142 -5.49 7.12 -7.31
N SER A 143 -6.04 6.42 -6.31
CA SER A 143 -6.51 7.07 -5.06
C SER A 143 -5.37 7.83 -4.36
N THR A 144 -4.19 7.22 -4.25
CA THR A 144 -3.01 7.87 -3.65
C THR A 144 -2.63 9.13 -4.43
N VAL A 145 -2.58 9.06 -5.76
CA VAL A 145 -2.25 10.21 -6.62
C VAL A 145 -3.25 11.35 -6.45
N ILE A 146 -4.56 11.03 -6.43
CA ILE A 146 -5.63 12.02 -6.24
C ILE A 146 -5.48 12.70 -4.88
N LEU A 147 -5.30 11.93 -3.81
CA LEU A 147 -5.14 12.46 -2.46
C LEU A 147 -3.91 13.36 -2.34
N VAL A 148 -2.76 12.94 -2.88
CA VAL A 148 -1.54 13.76 -2.88
C VAL A 148 -1.76 15.06 -3.67
N PHE A 149 -2.46 15.01 -4.80
CA PHE A 149 -2.78 16.19 -5.58
C PHE A 149 -3.73 17.15 -4.85
N MET A 150 -4.78 16.61 -4.20
CA MET A 150 -5.70 17.42 -3.40
C MET A 150 -5.02 18.03 -2.18
N LEU A 151 -4.12 17.28 -1.53
CA LEU A 151 -3.32 17.76 -0.41
C LEU A 151 -2.44 18.97 -0.81
N ARG A 152 -1.93 18.96 -2.05
CA ARG A 152 -1.17 20.09 -2.61
C ARG A 152 -2.02 21.36 -2.75
N ARG A 153 -3.31 21.21 -3.14
CA ARG A 153 -4.20 22.37 -3.35
C ARG A 153 -4.49 23.14 -2.06
N GLY A 154 -4.46 22.47 -0.92
CA GLY A 154 -4.69 23.11 0.38
C GLY A 154 -3.62 24.13 0.79
N GLY A 155 -2.46 24.15 0.15
CA GLY A 155 -1.41 25.15 0.36
C GLY A 155 -0.67 25.13 1.71
N LYS A 156 -1.15 24.32 2.66
CA LYS A 156 -0.64 24.23 4.05
C LYS A 156 0.42 23.15 4.21
N ILE A 157 0.55 22.26 3.23
CA ILE A 157 1.38 21.07 3.31
C ILE A 157 2.67 21.25 2.50
N ASN A 158 3.79 20.91 3.10
CA ASN A 158 5.09 20.92 2.44
C ASN A 158 5.22 19.73 1.47
N MET A 159 4.79 19.95 0.23
CA MET A 159 4.80 18.92 -0.81
C MET A 159 6.21 18.38 -1.14
N LYS A 160 7.27 19.18 -0.95
CA LYS A 160 8.63 18.69 -1.12
C LYS A 160 8.95 17.60 -0.10
N ALA A 161 8.55 17.79 1.16
CA ALA A 161 8.75 16.80 2.22
C ALA A 161 7.93 15.52 1.99
N VAL A 162 6.67 15.66 1.54
CA VAL A 162 5.81 14.51 1.18
C VAL A 162 6.42 13.74 0.00
N LEU A 163 6.82 14.44 -1.07
CA LEU A 163 7.42 13.81 -2.24
C LEU A 163 8.77 13.13 -1.91
N THR A 164 9.58 13.76 -1.06
CA THR A 164 10.82 13.16 -0.56
C THR A 164 10.54 11.85 0.20
N SER A 165 9.40 11.73 0.90
CA SER A 165 9.00 10.50 1.58
C SER A 165 8.74 9.35 0.60
N PHE A 166 8.23 9.62 -0.59
CA PHE A 166 8.11 8.61 -1.66
C PHE A 166 9.48 8.19 -2.22
N LEU A 167 10.47 9.09 -2.24
CA LEU A 167 11.86 8.73 -2.59
C LEU A 167 12.50 7.83 -1.52
N TYR A 168 12.15 8.00 -0.23
CA TYR A 168 12.55 7.04 0.80
C TYR A 168 11.94 5.65 0.56
N ALA A 169 10.71 5.58 0.05
CA ALA A 169 10.10 4.31 -0.33
C ALA A 169 10.95 3.55 -1.36
N LEU A 170 11.54 4.26 -2.33
CA LEU A 170 12.44 3.67 -3.32
C LEU A 170 13.72 3.10 -2.69
N LYS A 171 14.29 3.78 -1.67
CA LYS A 171 15.45 3.24 -0.92
C LYS A 171 15.10 1.96 -0.17
N PHE A 172 13.94 1.91 0.49
CA PHE A 172 13.46 0.69 1.15
C PHE A 172 13.21 -0.43 0.16
N LEU A 173 12.72 -0.12 -1.04
CA LEU A 173 12.54 -1.10 -2.11
C LEU A 173 13.89 -1.74 -2.51
N LEU A 174 14.92 -0.94 -2.73
CA LEU A 174 16.25 -1.44 -3.08
C LEU A 174 16.83 -2.34 -1.97
N ILE A 175 16.75 -1.89 -0.71
CA ILE A 175 17.21 -2.68 0.45
C ILE A 175 16.42 -4.00 0.54
N SER A 176 15.09 -3.93 0.38
CA SER A 176 14.23 -5.12 0.45
C SER A 176 14.49 -6.10 -0.68
N ILE A 177 14.79 -5.63 -1.89
CA ILE A 177 15.20 -6.48 -3.00
C ILE A 177 16.54 -7.18 -2.69
N CYS A 178 17.53 -6.47 -2.15
CA CYS A 178 18.81 -7.07 -1.75
C CYS A 178 18.61 -8.17 -0.70
N CYS A 179 17.82 -7.90 0.35
CA CYS A 179 17.47 -8.90 1.35
C CYS A 179 16.66 -10.07 0.75
N GLY A 180 15.76 -9.77 -0.19
CA GLY A 180 14.96 -10.78 -0.88
C GLY A 180 15.79 -11.72 -1.74
N VAL A 181 16.75 -11.20 -2.47
CA VAL A 181 17.72 -12.01 -3.26
C VAL A 181 18.51 -12.95 -2.33
N GLN A 182 18.96 -12.45 -1.18
CA GLN A 182 19.66 -13.26 -0.20
C GLN A 182 18.77 -14.38 0.36
N LEU A 183 17.49 -14.09 0.65
CA LEU A 183 16.51 -15.09 1.07
C LEU A 183 16.27 -16.15 -0.02
N TYR A 184 16.19 -15.74 -1.29
CA TYR A 184 16.00 -16.66 -2.40
C TYR A 184 17.15 -17.67 -2.51
N PHE A 185 18.40 -17.21 -2.46
CA PHE A 185 19.56 -18.10 -2.48
C PHE A 185 19.64 -19.02 -1.25
N THR A 186 19.27 -18.51 -0.07
CA THR A 186 19.23 -19.33 1.15
C THR A 186 18.16 -20.42 1.06
N LYS A 187 17.01 -20.10 0.46
CA LYS A 187 15.93 -21.07 0.23
C LYS A 187 16.38 -22.22 -0.68
N ASP A 188 17.00 -21.91 -1.82
CA ASP A 188 17.50 -22.93 -2.75
C ASP A 188 18.58 -23.80 -2.09
N PHE A 189 19.40 -23.26 -1.21
CA PHE A 189 20.38 -23.99 -0.45
C PHE A 189 19.76 -24.94 0.61
N VAL A 190 18.69 -24.52 1.27
CA VAL A 190 18.03 -25.30 2.35
C VAL A 190 17.06 -26.34 1.79
N TYR A 191 16.38 -26.08 0.68
CA TYR A 191 15.37 -26.98 0.09
C TYR A 191 15.88 -27.74 -1.14
N GLY A 192 17.04 -27.39 -1.65
CA GLY A 192 17.70 -28.06 -2.78
C GLY A 192 18.72 -29.11 -2.36
N ALA A 193 18.91 -29.32 -1.05
CA ALA A 193 19.67 -30.41 -0.44
C ALA A 193 18.69 -31.43 0.16
#